data_8b28cb40689cc10c0ffdac4557634929
#
_entry.id   8b28cb40689cc10c0ffdac4557634929
#
_cell.length_a   1.000
_cell.length_b   1.000
_cell.length_c   1.000
_cell.angle_alpha   90.00
_cell.angle_beta   90.00
_cell.angle_gamma   90.00
#
_symmetry.space_group_name_H-M   'P 1'
#
loop_
_entity.id
_entity.type
_entity.pdbx_description
1 polymer ?
#
loop_
_entity_poly.entity_id
_entity_poly.type
_entity_poly.pdbx_seq_one_letter_code
_entity_poly.pdbx_strand_id
1 'polypeptide(L)'
;MAQIPFIRDHDFEYGQIEVLAPGIRRLTARNPSAFTYHGTGTYIIGTGTVAVIDPGPDDPAHLDALMRGLEGEQISHILVTHCHLDHSPGARALQVACDAPTYAFGPHGATSEQRDADSEEGVDVDFDPDVRLVHGQHFAIGKMEVECIHTPGHTSNHMCFALPASGDV
;
A
#
# COMPACT_ATOMS: atom_id res chain seq x y z
N MET A 1 21.56 -21.63 -16.14
CA MET A 1 20.85 -20.71 -15.23
C MET A 1 19.37 -20.84 -15.53
N ALA A 2 18.54 -21.06 -14.51
CA ALA A 2 17.10 -21.08 -14.70
C ALA A 2 16.65 -19.66 -15.08
N GLN A 3 15.95 -19.51 -16.19
CA GLN A 3 15.41 -18.24 -16.63
C GLN A 3 14.16 -17.97 -15.81
N ILE A 4 14.12 -16.84 -15.08
CA ILE A 4 12.94 -16.42 -14.33
C ILE A 4 11.85 -16.08 -15.35
N PRO A 5 10.69 -16.74 -15.35
CA PRO A 5 9.60 -16.42 -16.25
C PRO A 5 8.93 -15.13 -15.80
N PHE A 6 9.35 -14.00 -16.36
CA PHE A 6 8.66 -12.71 -16.13
C PHE A 6 7.35 -12.71 -16.92
N ILE A 7 6.25 -12.53 -16.21
CA ILE A 7 4.94 -12.23 -16.82
C ILE A 7 4.93 -10.72 -17.03
N ARG A 8 5.01 -10.28 -18.28
CA ARG A 8 5.05 -8.86 -18.69
C ARG A 8 3.71 -8.35 -19.18
N ASP A 9 2.90 -9.25 -19.68
CA ASP A 9 1.57 -8.94 -20.20
C ASP A 9 0.57 -9.23 -19.08
N HIS A 10 -0.06 -8.16 -18.63
CA HIS A 10 -1.05 -8.17 -17.57
C HIS A 10 -2.23 -7.33 -18.03
N ASP A 11 -3.38 -7.97 -18.15
CA ASP A 11 -4.61 -7.29 -18.53
C ASP A 11 -5.16 -6.55 -17.32
N PHE A 12 -5.11 -5.22 -17.36
CA PHE A 12 -5.74 -4.34 -16.38
C PHE A 12 -6.20 -3.05 -17.06
N GLU A 13 -7.09 -2.33 -16.42
CA GLU A 13 -7.59 -1.04 -16.88
C GLU A 13 -7.37 0.02 -15.80
N TYR A 14 -6.72 1.13 -16.15
CA TYR A 14 -6.54 2.23 -15.22
C TYR A 14 -7.90 2.78 -14.76
N GLY A 15 -8.00 3.06 -13.46
CA GLY A 15 -9.21 3.58 -12.85
C GLY A 15 -10.27 2.51 -12.56
N GLN A 16 -9.95 1.22 -12.76
CA GLN A 16 -10.79 0.09 -12.43
C GLN A 16 -10.11 -0.78 -11.37
N ILE A 17 -10.90 -1.18 -10.36
CA ILE A 17 -10.44 -2.15 -9.35
C ILE A 17 -10.56 -3.55 -9.91
N GLU A 18 -9.46 -4.28 -9.93
CA GLU A 18 -9.40 -5.70 -10.30
C GLU A 18 -9.42 -6.61 -9.06
N VAL A 19 -10.03 -7.77 -9.18
CA VAL A 19 -10.04 -8.79 -8.13
C VAL A 19 -8.89 -9.77 -8.38
N LEU A 20 -7.95 -9.85 -7.44
CA LEU A 20 -6.80 -10.75 -7.54
C LEU A 20 -7.06 -12.09 -6.85
N ALA A 21 -7.76 -12.04 -5.69
CA ALA A 21 -8.15 -13.20 -4.91
C ALA A 21 -9.36 -12.85 -4.04
N PRO A 22 -10.02 -13.81 -3.39
CA PRO A 22 -11.09 -13.52 -2.45
C PRO A 22 -10.63 -12.52 -1.35
N GLY A 23 -11.27 -11.35 -1.30
CA GLY A 23 -10.93 -10.27 -0.37
C GLY A 23 -9.62 -9.53 -0.67
N ILE A 24 -9.00 -9.74 -1.83
CA ILE A 24 -7.80 -9.01 -2.26
C ILE A 24 -8.06 -8.40 -3.63
N ARG A 25 -7.98 -7.09 -3.71
CA ARG A 25 -8.21 -6.30 -4.92
C ARG A 25 -7.05 -5.33 -5.15
N ARG A 26 -6.91 -4.84 -6.37
CA ARG A 26 -5.89 -3.86 -6.74
C ARG A 26 -6.46 -2.77 -7.63
N LEU A 27 -5.98 -1.56 -7.45
CA LEU A 27 -6.13 -0.43 -8.36
C LEU A 27 -4.74 0.03 -8.77
N THR A 28 -4.45 0.06 -10.07
CA THR A 28 -3.14 0.51 -10.57
C THR A 28 -3.16 2.01 -10.84
N ALA A 29 -2.23 2.76 -10.25
CA ALA A 29 -2.05 4.18 -10.49
C ALA A 29 -1.49 4.45 -11.89
N ARG A 30 -1.85 5.58 -12.49
CA ARG A 30 -1.38 5.95 -13.83
C ARG A 30 -0.05 6.73 -13.76
N ASN A 31 0.96 6.09 -13.18
CA ASN A 31 2.31 6.63 -13.03
C ASN A 31 3.40 5.69 -13.60
N PRO A 32 3.28 5.24 -14.89
CA PRO A 32 4.23 4.31 -15.47
C PRO A 32 5.63 4.93 -15.54
N SER A 33 6.63 4.17 -15.11
CA SER A 33 8.04 4.57 -15.14
C SER A 33 8.96 3.35 -15.18
N ALA A 34 10.27 3.57 -15.18
CA ALA A 34 11.25 2.49 -15.07
C ALA A 34 11.16 1.77 -13.70
N PHE A 35 10.66 2.44 -12.66
CA PHE A 35 10.53 1.89 -11.30
C PHE A 35 9.16 1.26 -11.05
N THR A 36 8.10 1.82 -11.64
CA THR A 36 6.72 1.39 -11.38
C THR A 36 6.15 0.48 -12.47
N TYR A 37 6.86 0.31 -13.57
CA TYR A 37 6.45 -0.46 -14.77
C TYR A 37 5.13 0.09 -15.34
N HIS A 38 3.99 -0.53 -15.07
CA HIS A 38 2.68 -0.05 -15.47
C HIS A 38 2.10 1.00 -14.52
N GLY A 39 2.63 1.09 -13.33
CA GLY A 39 2.18 1.98 -12.26
C GLY A 39 2.15 1.28 -10.91
N THR A 40 2.15 2.07 -9.85
CA THR A 40 2.09 1.60 -8.47
C THR A 40 0.74 0.95 -8.18
N GLY A 41 0.76 -0.20 -7.54
CA GLY A 41 -0.44 -0.92 -7.13
C GLY A 41 -0.94 -0.47 -5.76
N THR A 42 -2.15 0.09 -5.70
CA THR A 42 -2.89 0.29 -4.46
C THR A 42 -3.70 -0.98 -4.18
N TYR A 43 -3.44 -1.64 -3.06
CA TYR A 43 -4.16 -2.87 -2.71
C TYR A 43 -5.29 -2.60 -1.72
N ILE A 44 -6.40 -3.29 -1.92
CA ILE A 44 -7.54 -3.28 -1.03
C ILE A 44 -7.71 -4.68 -0.44
N ILE A 45 -7.68 -4.80 0.88
CA ILE A 45 -7.88 -6.07 1.59
C ILE A 45 -9.13 -6.01 2.45
N GLY A 46 -9.89 -7.12 2.45
CA GLY A 46 -11.19 -7.20 3.13
C GLY A 46 -12.39 -7.04 2.19
N THR A 47 -13.58 -7.08 2.80
CA THR A 47 -14.89 -6.86 2.15
C THR A 47 -15.85 -6.24 3.15
N GLY A 48 -16.54 -5.19 2.76
CA GLY A 48 -17.41 -4.40 3.61
C GLY A 48 -16.65 -3.48 4.57
N THR A 49 -15.79 -4.05 5.42
CA THR A 49 -14.73 -3.32 6.14
C THR A 49 -13.40 -3.66 5.49
N VAL A 50 -12.69 -2.65 5.01
CA VAL A 50 -11.47 -2.83 4.21
C VAL A 50 -10.31 -2.01 4.75
N ALA A 51 -9.09 -2.44 4.41
CA ALA A 51 -7.91 -1.60 4.45
C ALA A 51 -7.44 -1.27 3.03
N VAL A 52 -6.86 -0.09 2.87
CA VAL A 52 -6.17 0.34 1.67
C VAL A 52 -4.67 0.35 1.96
N ILE A 53 -3.89 -0.38 1.16
CA ILE A 53 -2.44 -0.45 1.26
C ILE A 53 -1.85 0.38 0.11
N ASP A 54 -0.93 1.26 0.43
CA ASP A 54 -0.25 2.17 -0.49
C ASP A 54 -1.25 2.95 -1.37
N PRO A 55 -1.86 4.01 -0.85
CA PRO A 55 -2.83 4.82 -1.59
C PRO A 55 -2.27 5.47 -2.87
N GLY A 56 -0.97 5.34 -3.10
CA GLY A 56 -0.31 5.75 -4.32
C GLY A 56 0.21 7.19 -4.28
N PRO A 57 0.53 7.75 -5.46
CA PRO A 57 0.97 9.14 -5.59
C PRO A 57 -0.16 10.11 -5.23
N ASP A 58 0.17 11.38 -5.03
CA ASP A 58 -0.81 12.47 -4.90
C ASP A 58 -1.48 12.75 -6.26
N ASP A 59 -2.39 11.85 -6.65
CA ASP A 59 -3.16 11.90 -7.90
C ASP A 59 -4.67 11.90 -7.58
N PRO A 60 -5.36 13.05 -7.77
CA PRO A 60 -6.80 13.13 -7.53
C PRO A 60 -7.63 12.15 -8.37
N ALA A 61 -7.19 11.81 -9.59
CA ALA A 61 -7.93 10.88 -10.43
C ALA A 61 -7.83 9.44 -9.91
N HIS A 62 -6.67 9.08 -9.34
CA HIS A 62 -6.48 7.79 -8.67
C HIS A 62 -7.32 7.69 -7.39
N LEU A 63 -7.31 8.72 -6.55
CA LEU A 63 -8.15 8.80 -5.35
C LEU A 63 -9.65 8.71 -5.70
N ASP A 64 -10.12 9.45 -6.70
CA ASP A 64 -11.50 9.40 -7.16
C ASP A 64 -11.90 8.00 -7.64
N ALA A 65 -11.00 7.31 -8.36
CA ALA A 65 -11.24 5.95 -8.82
C ALA A 65 -11.33 4.96 -7.65
N LEU A 66 -10.44 5.11 -6.65
CA LEU A 66 -10.43 4.31 -5.44
C LEU A 66 -11.74 4.49 -4.65
N MET A 67 -12.13 5.74 -4.40
CA MET A 67 -13.35 6.05 -3.63
C MET A 67 -14.62 5.56 -4.35
N ARG A 68 -14.72 5.72 -5.67
CA ARG A 68 -15.84 5.14 -6.44
C ARG A 68 -15.87 3.62 -6.36
N GLY A 69 -14.71 2.98 -6.47
CA GLY A 69 -14.60 1.52 -6.43
C GLY A 69 -14.90 0.91 -5.05
N LEU A 70 -14.84 1.71 -3.99
CA LEU A 70 -15.13 1.33 -2.61
C LEU A 70 -16.48 1.91 -2.10
N GLU A 71 -17.32 2.40 -3.00
CA GLU A 71 -18.65 2.91 -2.60
C GLU A 71 -19.44 1.84 -1.83
N GLY A 72 -19.92 2.22 -0.65
CA GLY A 72 -20.66 1.33 0.25
C GLY A 72 -19.78 0.45 1.16
N GLU A 73 -18.46 0.52 1.05
CA GLU A 73 -17.51 -0.12 1.96
C GLU A 73 -16.94 0.89 2.97
N GLN A 74 -16.53 0.40 4.14
CA GLN A 74 -15.89 1.21 5.18
C GLN A 74 -14.39 1.01 5.12
N ILE A 75 -13.63 2.05 4.78
CA ILE A 75 -12.18 2.06 4.93
C ILE A 75 -11.88 2.24 6.42
N SER A 76 -11.25 1.24 7.03
CA SER A 76 -10.90 1.23 8.46
C SER A 76 -9.42 1.49 8.73
N HIS A 77 -8.55 1.20 7.77
CA HIS A 77 -7.11 1.33 7.87
C HIS A 77 -6.53 1.83 6.56
N ILE A 78 -5.62 2.79 6.64
CA ILE A 78 -4.77 3.21 5.53
C ILE A 78 -3.36 2.73 5.89
N LEU A 79 -2.88 1.69 5.20
CA LEU A 79 -1.60 1.06 5.45
C LEU A 79 -0.58 1.58 4.44
N VAL A 80 0.61 1.95 4.89
CA VAL A 80 1.70 2.38 4.01
C VAL A 80 2.89 1.47 4.22
N THR A 81 3.36 0.86 3.12
CA THR A 81 4.52 -0.04 3.17
C THR A 81 5.81 0.73 3.42
N HIS A 82 5.97 1.87 2.75
CA HIS A 82 7.15 2.73 2.86
C HIS A 82 6.90 4.13 2.28
N CYS A 83 7.82 5.06 2.50
CA CYS A 83 7.64 6.47 2.19
C CYS A 83 8.18 6.91 0.82
N HIS A 84 8.14 6.10 -0.24
CA HIS A 84 8.38 6.61 -1.59
C HIS A 84 7.20 7.42 -2.11
N LEU A 85 7.48 8.39 -3.02
CA LEU A 85 6.49 9.34 -3.53
C LEU A 85 5.39 8.70 -4.39
N ASP A 86 5.52 7.46 -4.75
CA ASP A 86 4.50 6.70 -5.46
C ASP A 86 3.64 5.82 -4.55
N HIS A 87 3.95 5.75 -3.23
CA HIS A 87 3.23 4.93 -2.25
C HIS A 87 2.47 5.73 -1.19
N SER A 88 3.14 6.69 -0.52
CA SER A 88 2.60 7.35 0.68
C SER A 88 1.81 8.63 0.45
N PRO A 89 2.06 9.47 -0.57
CA PRO A 89 1.45 10.81 -0.64
C PRO A 89 -0.07 10.80 -0.70
N GLY A 90 -0.67 9.81 -1.40
CA GLY A 90 -2.12 9.64 -1.50
C GLY A 90 -2.81 9.37 -0.15
N ALA A 91 -2.05 8.95 0.88
CA ALA A 91 -2.60 8.63 2.20
C ALA A 91 -3.28 9.82 2.87
N ARG A 92 -2.73 11.04 2.73
CA ARG A 92 -3.32 12.25 3.31
C ARG A 92 -4.68 12.58 2.70
N ALA A 93 -4.75 12.55 1.36
CA ALA A 93 -6.00 12.84 0.67
C ALA A 93 -7.06 11.77 0.94
N LEU A 94 -6.65 10.48 1.00
CA LEU A 94 -7.54 9.40 1.37
C LEU A 94 -8.03 9.51 2.81
N GLN A 95 -7.16 9.87 3.77
CA GLN A 95 -7.54 10.10 5.16
C GLN A 95 -8.60 11.19 5.29
N VAL A 96 -8.42 12.31 4.59
CA VAL A 96 -9.43 13.39 4.58
C VAL A 96 -10.77 12.91 4.01
N ALA A 97 -10.74 12.02 3.01
CA ALA A 97 -11.95 11.53 2.34
C ALA A 97 -12.74 10.49 3.16
N CYS A 98 -12.07 9.68 4.00
CA CYS A 98 -12.71 8.55 4.70
C CYS A 98 -12.58 8.57 6.23
N ASP A 99 -11.83 9.52 6.80
CA ASP A 99 -11.56 9.67 8.25
C ASP A 99 -10.91 8.42 8.89
N ALA A 100 -10.22 7.58 8.10
CA ALA A 100 -9.52 6.42 8.59
C ALA A 100 -8.07 6.79 9.00
N PRO A 101 -7.54 6.23 10.10
CA PRO A 101 -6.15 6.48 10.50
C PRO A 101 -5.14 5.81 9.57
N THR A 102 -3.96 6.44 9.48
CA THR A 102 -2.80 5.93 8.74
C THR A 102 -1.91 5.07 9.63
N TYR A 103 -1.40 3.98 9.08
CA TYR A 103 -0.55 3.01 9.76
C TYR A 103 0.70 2.73 8.93
N ALA A 104 1.87 2.77 9.53
CA ALA A 104 3.15 2.38 8.93
C ALA A 104 4.18 2.06 10.02
N PHE A 105 5.36 1.61 9.64
CA PHE A 105 6.48 1.46 10.59
C PHE A 105 6.88 2.79 11.22
N GLY A 106 6.86 3.87 10.45
CA GLY A 106 7.23 5.22 10.86
C GLY A 106 7.74 6.06 9.67
N PRO A 107 8.17 7.29 9.92
CA PRO A 107 8.73 8.16 8.89
C PRO A 107 10.04 7.60 8.31
N HIS A 108 10.43 8.09 7.15
CA HIS A 108 11.73 7.75 6.55
C HIS A 108 12.88 8.15 7.48
N GLY A 109 13.91 7.29 7.59
CA GLY A 109 15.07 7.58 8.44
C GLY A 109 14.78 7.53 9.94
N ALA A 110 13.71 6.88 10.38
CA ALA A 110 13.40 6.63 11.79
C ALA A 110 14.52 5.86 12.53
N THR A 111 15.39 5.16 11.79
CA THR A 111 16.64 4.59 12.31
C THR A 111 17.82 5.42 11.84
N SER A 112 18.76 5.72 12.74
CA SER A 112 19.87 6.68 12.56
C SER A 112 20.89 6.33 11.47
N GLU A 113 20.83 5.18 10.84
CA GLU A 113 21.86 4.66 9.93
C GLU A 113 21.59 4.89 8.44
N GLN A 114 20.44 5.43 8.05
CA GLN A 114 20.02 5.48 6.64
C GLN A 114 19.50 6.85 6.16
N ARG A 115 19.93 7.96 6.77
CA ARG A 115 19.50 9.31 6.35
C ARG A 115 20.09 9.79 5.02
N ASP A 116 21.01 9.03 4.40
CA ASP A 116 21.88 9.52 3.33
C ASP A 116 21.64 8.83 1.96
N ALA A 117 20.60 8.07 1.78
CA ALA A 117 20.28 7.56 0.44
C ALA A 117 19.26 8.50 -0.23
N ASP A 118 19.75 9.42 -1.06
CA ASP A 118 18.97 10.04 -2.12
C ASP A 118 18.43 8.92 -3.00
N SER A 119 17.20 8.45 -2.73
CA SER A 119 16.58 7.46 -3.62
C SER A 119 16.19 8.17 -4.91
N GLU A 120 16.55 7.60 -6.06
CA GLU A 120 16.13 8.10 -7.38
C GLU A 120 14.60 8.18 -7.53
N GLU A 121 13.86 7.45 -6.70
CA GLU A 121 12.39 7.41 -6.67
C GLU A 121 11.76 8.56 -5.87
N GLY A 122 12.57 9.30 -5.10
CA GLY A 122 12.11 10.35 -4.20
C GLY A 122 11.42 9.82 -2.94
N VAL A 123 11.50 10.59 -1.85
CA VAL A 123 10.98 10.23 -0.53
C VAL A 123 9.98 11.27 -0.05
N ASP A 124 8.83 10.82 0.43
CA ASP A 124 7.86 11.63 1.18
C ASP A 124 8.40 11.86 2.60
N VAL A 125 9.18 12.91 2.76
CA VAL A 125 9.83 13.27 4.04
C VAL A 125 8.84 13.79 5.09
N ASP A 126 7.65 14.17 4.67
CA ASP A 126 6.62 14.74 5.53
C ASP A 126 5.62 13.68 6.02
N PHE A 127 5.73 12.43 5.55
CA PHE A 127 4.85 11.36 5.99
C PHE A 127 5.24 10.90 7.41
N ASP A 128 4.30 11.03 8.35
CA ASP A 128 4.36 10.41 9.68
C ASP A 128 2.99 9.77 9.97
N PRO A 129 2.90 8.45 10.17
CA PRO A 129 1.63 7.76 10.37
C PRO A 129 1.01 8.09 11.72
N ASP A 130 -0.34 8.07 11.82
CA ASP A 130 -1.05 8.21 13.09
C ASP A 130 -0.72 7.06 14.05
N VAL A 131 -0.54 5.87 13.51
CA VAL A 131 -0.23 4.65 14.28
C VAL A 131 1.03 3.99 13.74
N ARG A 132 2.03 3.87 14.60
CA ARG A 132 3.26 3.17 14.26
C ARG A 132 3.12 1.69 14.53
N LEU A 133 3.43 0.89 13.51
CA LEU A 133 3.42 -0.56 13.54
C LEU A 133 4.79 -1.13 13.88
N VAL A 134 4.82 -2.30 14.50
CA VAL A 134 6.05 -3.02 14.83
C VAL A 134 6.07 -4.40 14.19
N HIS A 135 7.27 -4.95 13.98
CA HIS A 135 7.45 -6.30 13.45
C HIS A 135 6.74 -7.34 14.36
N GLY A 136 6.02 -8.28 13.75
CA GLY A 136 5.25 -9.31 14.43
C GLY A 136 3.94 -8.81 15.06
N GLN A 137 3.54 -7.57 14.82
CA GLN A 137 2.24 -7.09 15.27
C GLN A 137 1.12 -7.69 14.41
N HIS A 138 0.03 -8.08 15.06
CA HIS A 138 -1.18 -8.58 14.41
C HIS A 138 -2.35 -7.64 14.64
N PHE A 139 -3.21 -7.51 13.64
CA PHE A 139 -4.50 -6.81 13.75
C PHE A 139 -5.50 -7.38 12.74
N ALA A 140 -6.79 -7.07 12.92
CA ALA A 140 -7.85 -7.59 12.07
C ALA A 140 -8.48 -6.48 11.21
N ILE A 141 -8.79 -6.80 9.96
CA ILE A 141 -9.59 -5.99 9.05
C ILE A 141 -10.83 -6.79 8.70
N GLY A 142 -11.95 -6.42 9.33
CA GLY A 142 -13.14 -7.26 9.27
C GLY A 142 -12.87 -8.67 9.80
N LYS A 143 -12.87 -9.66 8.90
CA LYS A 143 -12.55 -11.07 9.23
C LYS A 143 -11.15 -11.50 8.84
N MET A 144 -10.37 -10.63 8.21
CA MET A 144 -9.02 -10.95 7.77
C MET A 144 -8.02 -10.55 8.85
N GLU A 145 -7.14 -11.48 9.21
CA GLU A 145 -5.99 -11.20 10.07
C GLU A 145 -4.81 -10.73 9.23
N VAL A 146 -4.07 -9.75 9.74
CA VAL A 146 -2.89 -9.18 9.10
C VAL A 146 -1.73 -9.23 10.07
N GLU A 147 -0.57 -9.74 9.62
CA GLU A 147 0.69 -9.68 10.34
C GLU A 147 1.63 -8.66 9.71
N CYS A 148 2.23 -7.80 10.54
CA CYS A 148 3.21 -6.81 10.16
C CYS A 148 4.62 -7.40 10.14
N ILE A 149 5.30 -7.35 9.02
CA ILE A 149 6.66 -7.86 8.87
C ILE A 149 7.58 -6.71 8.44
N HIS A 150 8.40 -6.18 9.36
CA HIS A 150 9.40 -5.16 9.02
C HIS A 150 10.51 -5.78 8.18
N THR A 151 10.70 -5.26 6.97
CA THR A 151 11.63 -5.78 5.95
C THR A 151 12.52 -4.65 5.42
N PRO A 152 13.40 -4.08 6.28
CA PRO A 152 14.29 -3.00 5.85
C PRO A 152 15.25 -3.49 4.76
N GLY A 153 15.54 -2.63 3.79
CA GLY A 153 16.41 -2.92 2.65
C GLY A 153 16.17 -1.91 1.54
N HIS A 154 15.04 -2.01 0.85
CA HIS A 154 14.60 -1.03 -0.16
C HIS A 154 14.44 0.38 0.47
N THR A 155 13.79 0.47 1.62
CA THR A 155 13.82 1.61 2.51
C THR A 155 14.00 1.14 3.96
N SER A 156 14.41 2.03 4.88
CA SER A 156 14.58 1.70 6.30
C SER A 156 13.28 1.37 7.01
N ASN A 157 12.18 1.93 6.54
CA ASN A 157 10.85 1.81 7.13
C ASN A 157 9.94 0.82 6.37
N HIS A 158 10.50 0.00 5.48
CA HIS A 158 9.69 -0.92 4.68
C HIS A 158 8.98 -1.97 5.53
N MET A 159 7.68 -2.12 5.31
CA MET A 159 6.78 -3.04 6.00
C MET A 159 6.04 -3.90 4.98
N CYS A 160 6.07 -5.22 5.15
CA CYS A 160 5.17 -6.12 4.45
C CYS A 160 3.96 -6.44 5.34
N PHE A 161 2.82 -6.66 4.72
CA PHE A 161 1.59 -7.10 5.37
C PHE A 161 1.27 -8.52 4.92
N ALA A 162 1.53 -9.49 5.79
CA ALA A 162 1.21 -10.88 5.50
C ALA A 162 -0.25 -11.17 5.87
N LEU A 163 -0.93 -11.86 4.96
CA LEU A 163 -2.26 -12.40 5.19
C LEU A 163 -2.08 -13.89 5.47
N PRO A 164 -2.15 -14.35 6.74
CA PRO A 164 -2.09 -15.77 7.04
C PRO A 164 -3.15 -16.50 6.24
N ALA A 165 -2.78 -17.61 5.61
CA ALA A 165 -3.74 -18.43 4.90
C ALA A 165 -4.88 -18.77 5.84
N SER A 166 -6.10 -18.31 5.54
CA SER A 166 -7.28 -18.80 6.24
C SER A 166 -7.24 -20.32 6.10
N GLY A 167 -7.22 -21.04 7.22
CA GLY A 167 -7.10 -22.49 7.24
C GLY A 167 -8.33 -23.24 6.73
N ASP A 168 -9.10 -22.61 5.88
CA ASP A 168 -10.20 -23.19 5.12
C ASP A 168 -9.64 -23.71 3.78
N VAL A 169 -9.25 -24.98 3.83
CA VAL A 169 -9.03 -25.79 2.63
C VAL A 169 -10.37 -26.16 2.05
#